data_a705863c44e962f7c5f865e798a2881d
#
_entry.id   a705863c44e962f7c5f865e798a2881d
#
_cell.length_a   1.000
_cell.length_b   1.000
_cell.length_c   1.000
_cell.angle_alpha   90.00
_cell.angle_beta   90.00
_cell.angle_gamma   90.00
#
_symmetry.space_group_name_H-M   'P 1'
#
loop_
_entity.id
_entity.type
_entity.pdbx_description
1 polymer ?
#
loop_
_entity_poly.entity_id
_entity_poly.type
_entity_poly.pdbx_seq_one_letter_code
_entity_poly.pdbx_strand_id
1 'polypeptide(L)' 'MEVTKDMTIAQVIQIDQNIIPILMDAGMHCIGCPSAQGESLVEAAFVHGIDVDKLVADINNFLSAK' A
#
# COMPACT_ATOMS: atom_id res chain seq x y z
N MET A 1 5.64 5.13 -12.95
CA MET A 1 6.31 4.96 -11.66
C MET A 1 5.88 3.64 -11.04
N GLU A 2 6.81 2.90 -10.51
CA GLU A 2 6.53 1.58 -9.95
C GLU A 2 6.64 1.58 -8.44
N VAL A 3 5.66 0.98 -7.76
CA VAL A 3 5.65 0.83 -6.32
C VAL A 3 6.41 -0.44 -5.95
N THR A 4 7.22 -0.38 -4.90
CA THR A 4 7.93 -1.54 -4.36
C THR A 4 7.47 -1.81 -2.93
N LYS A 5 7.68 -3.03 -2.46
CA LYS A 5 7.27 -3.44 -1.11
C LYS A 5 8.03 -2.70 -0.01
N ASP A 6 9.19 -2.12 -0.33
CA ASP A 6 10.00 -1.41 0.65
C ASP A 6 9.56 0.04 0.86
N MET A 7 8.67 0.55 0.01
CA MET A 7 8.14 1.89 0.15
C MET A 7 7.19 1.95 1.35
N THR A 8 7.20 3.10 2.05
CA THR A 8 6.27 3.30 3.16
C THR A 8 4.86 3.57 2.63
N ILE A 9 3.87 3.33 3.49
CA ILE A 9 2.48 3.62 3.16
C ILE A 9 2.32 5.10 2.79
N ALA A 10 2.98 6.00 3.53
CA ALA A 10 2.92 7.44 3.23
C ALA A 10 3.46 7.75 1.84
N GLN A 11 4.57 7.13 1.47
CA GLN A 11 5.15 7.34 0.14
C GLN A 11 4.22 6.86 -0.96
N VAL A 12 3.60 5.71 -0.77
CA VAL A 12 2.70 5.12 -1.75
C VAL A 12 1.46 5.99 -1.94
N ILE A 13 0.88 6.47 -0.84
CA ILE A 13 -0.31 7.32 -0.90
C ILE A 13 0.01 8.65 -1.59
N GLN A 14 1.22 9.17 -1.42
CA GLN A 14 1.63 10.41 -2.07
C GLN A 14 1.71 10.29 -3.58
N ILE A 15 1.93 9.09 -4.09
CA ILE A 15 1.94 8.85 -5.54
C ILE A 15 0.54 9.08 -6.10
N ASP A 16 -0.47 8.52 -5.44
CA ASP A 16 -1.87 8.67 -5.86
C ASP A 16 -2.77 8.32 -4.68
N GLN A 17 -3.61 9.26 -4.28
CA GLN A 17 -4.53 9.05 -3.15
C GLN A 17 -5.56 7.95 -3.42
N ASN A 18 -5.83 7.64 -4.68
CA ASN A 18 -6.74 6.57 -5.04
C ASN A 18 -6.19 5.17 -4.73
N ILE A 19 -4.93 5.09 -4.30
CA ILE A 19 -4.37 3.85 -3.78
C ILE A 19 -4.97 3.50 -2.42
N ILE A 20 -5.47 4.49 -1.67
CA ILE A 20 -6.06 4.25 -0.36
C ILE A 20 -7.16 3.18 -0.39
N PRO A 21 -8.16 3.25 -1.30
CA PRO A 21 -9.16 2.18 -1.38
C PRO A 21 -8.58 0.79 -1.64
N ILE A 22 -7.49 0.72 -2.41
CA ILE A 22 -6.83 -0.56 -2.69
C ILE A 22 -6.26 -1.15 -1.40
N LEU A 23 -5.61 -0.31 -0.59
CA LEU A 23 -5.05 -0.75 0.69
C LEU A 23 -6.15 -1.18 1.66
N MET A 24 -7.25 -0.44 1.71
CA MET A 24 -8.38 -0.79 2.58
C MET A 24 -9.04 -2.09 2.15
N ASP A 25 -9.21 -2.31 0.86
CA ASP A 25 -9.79 -3.56 0.34
C ASP A 25 -8.90 -4.76 0.64
N ALA A 26 -7.59 -4.53 0.75
CA ALA A 26 -6.64 -5.60 1.09
C ALA A 26 -6.66 -5.95 2.57
N GLY A 27 -7.31 -5.12 3.41
CA GLY A 27 -7.41 -5.36 4.84
C GLY A 27 -6.67 -4.36 5.70
N MET A 28 -6.09 -3.35 5.13
CA MET A 28 -5.36 -2.31 5.88
C MET A 28 -6.30 -1.17 6.22
N HIS A 29 -6.96 -1.25 7.37
CA HIS A 29 -7.97 -0.25 7.74
C HIS A 29 -7.41 0.94 8.52
N CYS A 30 -6.16 0.86 9.00
CA CYS A 30 -5.57 1.90 9.83
C CYS A 30 -4.54 2.74 9.11
N ILE A 31 -4.70 2.93 7.82
CA ILE A 31 -3.70 3.64 7.00
C ILE A 31 -3.69 5.14 7.26
N GLY A 32 -4.70 5.69 7.92
CA GLY A 32 -4.72 7.10 8.26
C GLY A 32 -3.93 7.47 9.51
N CYS A 33 -3.45 6.48 10.27
CA CYS A 33 -2.67 6.75 11.48
C CYS A 33 -1.22 7.11 11.14
N PRO A 34 -0.64 8.13 11.77
CA PRO A 34 0.75 8.50 11.50
C PRO A 34 1.74 7.35 11.69
N SER A 35 1.52 6.51 12.71
CA SER A 35 2.39 5.37 12.94
C SER A 35 2.29 4.32 11.84
N ALA A 36 1.08 4.11 11.30
CA ALA A 36 0.89 3.17 10.20
C ALA A 36 1.54 3.67 8.92
N GLN A 37 1.49 4.97 8.68
CA GLN A 37 2.06 5.56 7.47
C GLN A 37 3.59 5.45 7.42
N GLY A 38 4.24 5.30 8.57
CA GLY A 38 5.68 5.12 8.64
C GLY A 38 6.14 3.69 8.35
N GLU A 39 5.22 2.73 8.28
CA GLU A 39 5.55 1.35 8.00
C GLU A 39 5.69 1.12 6.49
N SER A 40 6.59 0.20 6.12
CA SER A 40 6.68 -0.22 4.72
C SER A 40 5.50 -1.13 4.36
N LEU A 41 5.26 -1.29 3.07
CA LEU A 41 4.18 -2.19 2.62
C LEU A 41 4.42 -3.62 3.11
N VAL A 42 5.68 -4.09 3.08
CA VAL A 42 5.99 -5.45 3.51
C VAL A 42 5.73 -5.61 5.02
N GLU A 43 6.07 -4.62 5.83
CA GLU A 43 5.82 -4.67 7.26
C GLU A 43 4.32 -4.67 7.58
N ALA A 44 3.59 -3.76 6.94
CA ALA A 44 2.15 -3.68 7.13
C ALA A 44 1.44 -4.94 6.66
N ALA A 45 1.85 -5.48 5.53
CA ALA A 45 1.28 -6.72 5.01
C ALA A 45 1.52 -7.89 5.95
N PHE A 46 2.70 -7.95 6.54
CA PHE A 46 3.04 -9.00 7.51
C PHE A 46 2.12 -8.94 8.73
N VAL A 47 1.92 -7.74 9.27
CA VAL A 47 1.08 -7.54 10.46
C VAL A 47 -0.37 -7.94 10.19
N HIS A 48 -0.87 -7.64 9.00
CA HIS A 48 -2.27 -7.90 8.64
C HIS A 48 -2.49 -9.25 7.95
N GLY A 49 -1.43 -10.03 7.75
CA GLY A 49 -1.55 -11.33 7.10
C GLY A 49 -1.89 -11.24 5.62
N ILE A 50 -1.41 -10.20 4.95
CA ILE A 50 -1.69 -9.93 3.54
C ILE A 50 -0.50 -10.36 2.68
N ASP A 51 -0.78 -10.86 1.47
CA ASP A 51 0.26 -11.17 0.49
C ASP A 51 0.77 -9.86 -0.11
N VAL A 52 1.99 -9.45 0.28
CA VAL A 52 2.54 -8.17 -0.17
C VAL A 52 2.80 -8.16 -1.67
N ASP A 53 3.18 -9.29 -2.25
CA ASP A 53 3.46 -9.36 -3.69
C ASP A 53 2.19 -9.09 -4.49
N LYS A 54 1.06 -9.64 -4.05
CA LYS A 54 -0.22 -9.40 -4.68
C LYS A 54 -0.65 -7.95 -4.50
N LEU A 55 -0.46 -7.39 -3.32
CA LEU A 55 -0.80 -6.01 -3.04
C LEU A 55 -0.01 -5.05 -3.93
N VAL A 56 1.29 -5.25 -4.04
CA VAL A 56 2.16 -4.43 -4.88
C VAL A 56 1.74 -4.55 -6.35
N ALA A 57 1.43 -5.76 -6.80
CA ALA A 57 0.98 -5.98 -8.17
C ALA A 57 -0.34 -5.24 -8.44
N ASP A 58 -1.29 -5.28 -7.50
CA ASP A 58 -2.56 -4.58 -7.65
C ASP A 58 -2.37 -3.07 -7.74
N ILE A 59 -1.48 -2.53 -6.92
CA ILE A 59 -1.19 -1.09 -6.95
C ILE A 59 -0.55 -0.70 -8.28
N ASN A 60 0.43 -1.46 -8.73
CA ASN A 60 1.13 -1.16 -9.98
C ASN A 60 0.21 -1.31 -11.18
N ASN A 61 -0.70 -2.29 -11.17
CA ASN A 61 -1.71 -2.44 -12.21
C ASN A 61 -2.64 -1.22 -12.26
N PHE A 62 -3.04 -0.74 -11.10
CA PHE A 62 -3.87 0.47 -11.01
C PHE A 62 -3.14 1.68 -11.60
N LEU A 63 -1.88 1.86 -11.24
CA LEU A 63 -1.10 2.99 -11.72
C LEU A 63 -0.85 2.91 -13.23
N SER A 64 -0.68 1.70 -13.75
CA SER A 64 -0.47 1.50 -15.19
C SER A 64 -1.72 1.74 -16.01
N ALA A 65 -2.89 1.58 -15.42
CA ALA A 65 -4.17 1.76 -16.10
C ALA A 65 -4.60 3.22 -16.23
N LYS A 66 -3.89 4.13 -15.61
CA LYS A 66 -4.24 5.55 -15.64
C LYS A 66 -3.84 6.23 -16.92
#